data_94fd917090bb48f9fea2e76ccc9e517f
#
_entry.id   94fd917090bb48f9fea2e76ccc9e517f
#
_cell.length_a   1.000
_cell.length_b   1.000
_cell.length_c   1.000
_cell.angle_alpha   90.00
_cell.angle_beta   90.00
_cell.angle_gamma   90.00
#
_symmetry.space_group_name_H-M   'P 1'
#
loop_
_entity.id
_entity.type
_entity.pdbx_description
1 polymer ?
#
loop_
_entity_poly.entity_id
_entity_poly.type
_entity_poly.pdbx_seq_one_letter_code
_entity_poly.pdbx_strand_id
1 'polypeptide(L)'
;MHFKSCVNNFETLNSIAMKTLSINRISLAAVAVLFSAFIFTSCQKEASLTNSSDVTEEEAAALSDESSQAEASFDDADDIGFTAAEEEGNAGGFGVEGKTASQSRIYLPSFFELRERIGDCATITVTPNDSTYPKTVTIDFGDSCLGRDGKVRSGKIVLHFTGPVRRPGSVVTLTFVRYYVNRVHVEGTKIFKNLSEPPMHKWNIEVLDGKVTFPNGRGFTYEGTKTVKQIAGMLTGIVRDDVYQIVGRSKTVFNNGRTVNLNTEDALIKKVACPWISEGTLKIKINDRVLKLDFGFPNNGNCDNKALLTWNNGNNQRVILLP
;
A
#
# COMPACT_ATOMS: atom_id res chain seq x y z
N MET A 1 30.10 23.30 39.81
CA MET A 1 30.56 24.49 39.02
C MET A 1 30.29 24.22 37.56
N HIS A 2 29.39 25.03 37.05
CA HIS A 2 29.20 25.54 35.68
C HIS A 2 29.14 24.55 34.51
N PHE A 3 27.97 24.36 33.94
CA PHE A 3 27.21 25.22 32.97
C PHE A 3 27.77 25.23 31.55
N LYS A 4 27.00 24.80 30.61
CA LYS A 4 26.33 25.39 29.45
C LYS A 4 26.42 24.44 28.25
N SER A 5 25.29 23.96 27.79
CA SER A 5 24.50 24.52 26.67
C SER A 5 25.29 24.80 25.38
N CYS A 6 25.01 24.06 24.36
CA CYS A 6 25.01 24.55 22.99
C CYS A 6 23.90 23.89 22.18
N VAL A 7 22.83 24.65 22.06
CA VAL A 7 21.90 24.62 20.93
C VAL A 7 22.65 25.27 19.75
N ASN A 8 22.63 24.68 18.58
CA ASN A 8 22.63 25.41 17.31
C ASN A 8 22.30 24.43 16.18
N ASN A 9 21.14 24.61 15.62
CA ASN A 9 20.90 25.05 14.25
C ASN A 9 21.69 24.31 13.16
N PHE A 10 20.98 23.42 12.51
CA PHE A 10 21.17 23.26 11.09
C PHE A 10 19.84 23.55 10.38
N GLU A 11 19.71 24.80 10.01
CA GLU A 11 18.80 25.22 8.97
C GLU A 11 19.33 24.80 7.61
N THR A 12 18.37 24.35 6.80
CA THR A 12 18.28 24.53 5.36
C THR A 12 19.35 23.92 4.48
N LEU A 13 18.97 22.83 3.85
CA LEU A 13 19.14 22.71 2.42
C LEU A 13 17.84 22.15 1.84
N ASN A 14 17.11 23.06 1.18
CA ASN A 14 15.99 22.77 0.31
C ASN A 14 16.44 21.80 -0.78
N SER A 15 16.24 20.52 -0.54
CA SER A 15 16.01 19.57 -1.61
C SER A 15 14.52 19.62 -1.89
N ILE A 16 14.14 20.16 -3.03
CA ILE A 16 12.85 19.93 -3.66
C ILE A 16 12.86 18.46 -4.10
N ALA A 17 12.78 17.56 -3.14
CA ALA A 17 12.37 16.21 -3.38
C ALA A 17 10.89 16.30 -3.73
N MET A 18 10.56 16.12 -5.02
CA MET A 18 9.21 15.72 -5.41
C MET A 18 8.89 14.47 -4.59
N LYS A 19 8.13 14.65 -3.51
CA LYS A 19 7.60 13.54 -2.73
C LYS A 19 6.68 12.79 -3.67
N THR A 20 7.19 11.70 -4.21
CA THR A 20 6.33 10.68 -4.82
C THR A 20 5.29 10.32 -3.78
N LEU A 21 4.04 10.62 -4.09
CA LEU A 21 2.94 10.26 -3.24
C LEU A 21 2.86 8.73 -3.28
N SER A 22 3.33 8.10 -2.23
CA SER A 22 3.04 6.68 -2.03
C SER A 22 1.54 6.56 -1.76
N ILE A 23 0.78 6.34 -2.83
CA ILE A 23 -0.66 6.05 -2.76
C ILE A 23 -0.91 4.86 -1.81
N ASN A 24 0.11 4.05 -1.59
CA ASN A 24 0.06 2.82 -0.81
C ASN A 24 0.04 2.99 0.71
N ARG A 25 0.50 4.10 1.24
CA ARG A 25 0.33 4.40 2.67
C ARG A 25 -1.14 4.52 3.08
N ILE A 26 -2.02 4.66 2.08
CA ILE A 26 -3.44 4.86 2.27
C ILE A 26 -4.19 3.55 2.58
N SER A 27 -3.77 2.42 2.00
CA SER A 27 -4.48 1.14 2.14
C SER A 27 -4.25 0.44 3.47
N LEU A 28 -3.04 0.55 4.02
CA LEU A 28 -2.64 -0.19 5.22
C LEU A 28 -3.22 0.37 6.50
N ALA A 29 -3.28 1.70 6.59
CA ALA A 29 -3.82 2.33 7.79
C ALA A 29 -5.27 1.90 8.07
N ALA A 30 -6.04 1.57 7.02
CA ALA A 30 -7.44 1.22 7.17
C ALA A 30 -7.69 -0.16 7.77
N VAL A 31 -6.78 -1.11 7.57
CA VAL A 31 -6.95 -2.50 8.01
C VAL A 31 -6.10 -2.85 9.23
N ALA A 32 -4.87 -2.33 9.31
CA ALA A 32 -3.96 -2.57 10.44
C ALA A 32 -4.53 -2.07 11.78
N VAL A 33 -5.40 -1.07 11.71
CA VAL A 33 -5.97 -0.39 12.87
C VAL A 33 -6.97 -1.23 13.65
N LEU A 34 -7.56 -2.22 13.04
CA LEU A 34 -8.61 -2.97 13.73
C LEU A 34 -8.13 -3.70 15.00
N PHE A 35 -6.80 -3.85 15.22
CA PHE A 35 -6.37 -4.83 16.22
C PHE A 35 -5.11 -4.55 17.05
N SER A 36 -4.45 -3.42 16.93
CA SER A 36 -3.31 -3.11 17.82
C SER A 36 -3.68 -2.81 19.29
N ALA A 37 -4.95 -2.88 19.66
CA ALA A 37 -5.46 -2.52 20.99
C ALA A 37 -5.56 -3.68 21.99
N PHE A 38 -5.16 -4.92 21.64
CA PHE A 38 -5.37 -6.09 22.49
C PHE A 38 -4.10 -6.75 22.99
N ILE A 39 -3.25 -6.03 23.72
CA ILE A 39 -2.27 -6.67 24.57
C ILE A 39 -2.80 -6.66 26.02
N PHE A 40 -3.59 -7.64 26.40
CA PHE A 40 -3.80 -8.02 27.78
C PHE A 40 -3.52 -9.51 27.96
N THR A 41 -2.55 -9.78 28.83
CA THR A 41 -2.22 -11.07 29.38
C THR A 41 -3.45 -11.78 29.92
N SER A 42 -3.72 -13.00 29.46
CA SER A 42 -4.58 -13.93 30.18
C SER A 42 -4.18 -15.37 29.94
N CYS A 43 -4.14 -16.11 31.02
CA CYS A 43 -3.84 -17.52 31.18
C CYS A 43 -4.65 -18.42 30.25
N GLN A 44 -3.95 -19.46 29.76
CA GLN A 44 -4.52 -20.59 29.05
C GLN A 44 -5.62 -21.28 29.87
N LYS A 45 -6.78 -21.43 29.24
CA LYS A 45 -7.74 -22.45 29.59
C LYS A 45 -8.10 -23.17 28.30
N GLU A 46 -7.76 -24.45 28.22
CA GLU A 46 -8.17 -25.30 27.12
C GLU A 46 -9.70 -25.30 27.01
N ALA A 47 -10.21 -24.81 25.91
CA ALA A 47 -11.64 -24.85 25.60
C ALA A 47 -11.89 -25.97 24.59
N SER A 48 -12.75 -26.89 24.98
CA SER A 48 -13.24 -27.98 24.18
C SER A 48 -13.84 -27.53 22.86
N LEU A 49 -13.56 -28.31 21.80
CA LEU A 49 -14.16 -28.20 20.48
C LEU A 49 -15.69 -28.32 20.56
N THR A 50 -16.38 -27.20 20.61
CA THR A 50 -17.79 -27.12 20.27
C THR A 50 -17.87 -26.45 18.90
N ASN A 51 -18.56 -27.10 17.97
CA ASN A 51 -18.97 -26.57 16.67
C ASN A 51 -19.88 -25.36 16.89
N SER A 52 -19.32 -24.19 17.15
CA SER A 52 -20.06 -22.94 17.02
C SER A 52 -19.47 -22.18 15.84
N SER A 53 -20.33 -21.81 14.92
CA SER A 53 -20.05 -20.94 13.76
C SER A 53 -19.62 -19.52 14.18
N ASP A 54 -19.40 -19.29 15.45
CA ASP A 54 -19.08 -18.01 16.03
C ASP A 54 -17.56 -17.84 16.18
N VAL A 55 -16.99 -16.95 15.36
CA VAL A 55 -15.63 -16.46 15.51
C VAL A 55 -15.57 -15.65 16.80
N THR A 56 -14.68 -16.02 17.75
CA THR A 56 -14.48 -15.25 18.96
C THR A 56 -13.81 -13.88 18.64
N GLU A 57 -13.90 -12.94 19.56
CA GLU A 57 -13.26 -11.63 19.40
C GLU A 57 -11.74 -11.76 19.25
N GLU A 58 -11.10 -12.69 19.96
CA GLU A 58 -9.67 -13.00 19.84
C GLU A 58 -9.30 -13.62 18.49
N GLU A 59 -10.15 -14.50 17.95
CA GLU A 59 -9.95 -15.08 16.63
C GLU A 59 -10.13 -14.03 15.52
N ALA A 60 -11.09 -13.13 15.64
CA ALA A 60 -11.27 -12.02 14.72
C ALA A 60 -10.06 -11.08 14.76
N ALA A 61 -9.47 -10.86 15.93
CA ALA A 61 -8.23 -10.11 16.11
C ALA A 61 -7.06 -10.75 15.36
N ALA A 62 -6.81 -12.03 15.60
CA ALA A 62 -5.72 -12.76 14.98
C ALA A 62 -5.81 -12.80 13.44
N LEU A 63 -7.04 -12.96 12.92
CA LEU A 63 -7.28 -12.98 11.47
C LEU A 63 -7.05 -11.62 10.82
N SER A 64 -7.37 -10.55 11.52
CA SER A 64 -7.14 -9.20 11.05
C SER A 64 -5.66 -8.85 11.06
N ASP A 65 -4.92 -9.25 12.09
CA ASP A 65 -3.46 -9.09 12.13
C ASP A 65 -2.78 -9.84 10.97
N GLU A 66 -3.20 -11.07 10.69
CA GLU A 66 -2.70 -11.85 9.55
C GLU A 66 -3.07 -11.19 8.21
N SER A 67 -4.29 -10.66 8.08
CA SER A 67 -4.72 -9.92 6.88
C SER A 67 -3.92 -8.63 6.70
N SER A 68 -3.64 -7.92 7.79
CA SER A 68 -2.82 -6.70 7.77
C SER A 68 -1.37 -6.97 7.35
N GLN A 69 -0.78 -8.08 7.84
CA GLN A 69 0.55 -8.52 7.39
C GLN A 69 0.58 -8.88 5.91
N ALA A 70 -0.56 -9.38 5.39
CA ALA A 70 -0.74 -9.67 3.97
C ALA A 70 -0.66 -8.42 3.13
N GLU A 71 -1.50 -7.47 3.44
CA GLU A 71 -1.53 -6.20 2.74
C GLU A 71 -0.17 -5.50 2.83
N ALA A 72 0.47 -5.53 4.00
CA ALA A 72 1.81 -4.99 4.18
C ALA A 72 2.86 -5.61 3.24
N SER A 73 2.75 -6.91 2.95
CA SER A 73 3.67 -7.58 2.03
C SER A 73 3.42 -7.17 0.59
N PHE A 74 2.16 -7.00 0.19
CA PHE A 74 1.80 -6.49 -1.14
C PHE A 74 2.11 -5.00 -1.29
N ASP A 75 1.94 -4.20 -0.24
CA ASP A 75 2.24 -2.77 -0.27
C ASP A 75 3.74 -2.49 -0.40
N ASP A 76 4.61 -3.33 0.16
CA ASP A 76 6.04 -3.21 -0.07
C ASP A 76 6.38 -3.33 -1.56
N ALA A 77 5.77 -4.30 -2.24
CA ALA A 77 5.94 -4.47 -3.67
C ALA A 77 5.30 -3.32 -4.49
N ASP A 78 4.19 -2.74 -4.00
CA ASP A 78 3.57 -1.57 -4.62
C ASP A 78 4.50 -0.36 -4.58
N ASP A 79 5.04 -0.07 -3.41
CA ASP A 79 5.96 1.05 -3.23
C ASP A 79 7.21 0.91 -4.11
N ILE A 80 7.78 -0.31 -4.19
CA ILE A 80 8.92 -0.60 -5.06
C ILE A 80 8.51 -0.44 -6.53
N GLY A 81 7.41 -1.05 -6.93
CA GLY A 81 6.91 -1.03 -8.30
C GLY A 81 6.55 0.37 -8.77
N PHE A 82 5.89 1.14 -7.92
CA PHE A 82 5.49 2.51 -8.26
C PHE A 82 6.69 3.45 -8.35
N THR A 83 7.64 3.36 -7.40
CA THR A 83 8.88 4.14 -7.44
C THR A 83 9.67 3.82 -8.70
N ALA A 84 9.84 2.55 -9.05
CA ALA A 84 10.52 2.13 -10.27
C ALA A 84 9.82 2.68 -11.54
N ALA A 85 8.49 2.65 -11.56
CA ALA A 85 7.70 3.14 -12.69
C ALA A 85 7.79 4.65 -12.87
N GLU A 86 7.80 5.40 -11.78
CA GLU A 86 7.96 6.86 -11.78
C GLU A 86 9.36 7.25 -12.29
N GLU A 87 10.40 6.64 -11.77
CA GLU A 87 11.78 6.96 -12.17
C GLU A 87 12.07 6.55 -13.61
N GLU A 88 11.53 5.41 -14.06
CA GLU A 88 11.60 5.00 -15.45
C GLU A 88 10.91 6.01 -16.36
N GLY A 89 9.67 6.42 -16.04
CA GLY A 89 8.92 7.42 -16.79
C GLY A 89 9.63 8.78 -16.82
N ASN A 90 10.22 9.21 -15.71
CA ASN A 90 10.99 10.45 -15.64
C ASN A 90 12.23 10.42 -16.55
N ALA A 91 12.94 9.30 -16.62
CA ALA A 91 14.07 9.12 -17.51
C ALA A 91 13.68 9.21 -18.99
N GLY A 92 12.47 8.71 -19.33
CA GLY A 92 11.87 8.83 -20.66
C GLY A 92 11.36 10.25 -21.01
N GLY A 93 11.42 11.20 -20.06
CA GLY A 93 10.91 12.57 -20.24
C GLY A 93 9.42 12.73 -19.97
N PHE A 94 8.76 11.74 -19.41
CA PHE A 94 7.32 11.70 -19.13
C PHE A 94 6.95 12.06 -17.68
N GLY A 95 7.92 12.49 -16.88
CA GLY A 95 7.75 12.73 -15.44
C GLY A 95 7.01 14.02 -15.06
N VAL A 96 6.70 14.90 -16.02
CA VAL A 96 6.00 16.15 -15.75
C VAL A 96 4.80 16.26 -16.69
N GLU A 97 3.61 16.43 -16.13
CA GLU A 97 2.40 16.63 -16.92
C GLU A 97 2.53 17.83 -17.88
N GLY A 98 2.03 17.65 -19.11
CA GLY A 98 1.98 18.69 -20.12
C GLY A 98 3.30 18.97 -20.85
N LYS A 99 4.39 18.30 -20.53
CA LYS A 99 5.62 18.37 -21.35
C LYS A 99 5.63 17.24 -22.36
N THR A 100 5.55 17.60 -23.64
CA THR A 100 5.97 16.71 -24.73
C THR A 100 7.41 16.30 -24.48
N ALA A 101 7.71 15.01 -24.67
CA ALA A 101 9.06 14.48 -24.52
C ALA A 101 10.05 15.41 -25.26
N SER A 102 10.98 15.98 -24.50
CA SER A 102 12.05 16.77 -25.10
C SER A 102 12.93 15.82 -25.90
N GLN A 103 13.00 15.99 -27.20
CA GLN A 103 13.61 15.05 -28.16
C GLN A 103 15.14 14.87 -28.00
N SER A 104 15.74 15.29 -26.91
CA SER A 104 17.20 15.31 -26.79
C SER A 104 17.76 14.83 -25.46
N ARG A 105 16.98 14.12 -24.64
CA ARG A 105 17.54 13.52 -23.42
C ARG A 105 18.01 12.09 -23.67
N ILE A 106 19.26 11.83 -23.29
CA ILE A 106 19.76 10.45 -23.19
C ILE A 106 18.90 9.74 -22.14
N TYR A 107 18.29 8.61 -22.50
CA TYR A 107 17.52 7.78 -21.58
C TYR A 107 18.49 7.12 -20.60
N LEU A 108 18.50 7.54 -19.36
CA LEU A 108 19.33 7.00 -18.28
C LEU A 108 18.53 7.00 -16.97
N PRO A 109 17.73 5.97 -16.71
CA PRO A 109 17.06 5.82 -15.43
C PRO A 109 18.09 5.55 -14.34
N SER A 110 18.17 6.43 -13.34
CA SER A 110 19.12 6.29 -12.23
C SER A 110 18.61 5.35 -11.15
N PHE A 111 17.29 5.22 -11.03
CA PHE A 111 16.61 4.52 -9.94
C PHE A 111 17.12 4.95 -8.56
N PHE A 112 17.38 6.25 -8.41
CA PHE A 112 17.98 6.81 -7.21
C PHE A 112 17.05 6.66 -5.99
N GLU A 113 15.79 7.08 -6.10
CA GLU A 113 14.81 6.97 -5.02
C GLU A 113 14.53 5.50 -4.65
N LEU A 114 14.48 4.65 -5.67
CA LEU A 114 14.33 3.22 -5.46
C LEU A 114 15.52 2.65 -4.68
N ARG A 115 16.76 2.99 -5.06
CA ARG A 115 17.98 2.53 -4.37
C ARG A 115 18.12 3.07 -2.96
N GLU A 116 17.64 4.28 -2.68
CA GLU A 116 17.57 4.82 -1.32
C GLU A 116 16.72 3.95 -0.40
N ARG A 117 15.81 3.17 -0.95
CA ARG A 117 14.96 2.24 -0.19
C ARG A 117 15.50 0.82 -0.18
N ILE A 118 15.71 0.24 -1.38
CA ILE A 118 16.06 -1.19 -1.52
C ILE A 118 17.56 -1.45 -1.36
N GLY A 119 18.40 -0.40 -1.32
CA GLY A 119 19.85 -0.51 -1.26
C GLY A 119 20.48 -0.82 -2.62
N ASP A 120 21.81 -0.95 -2.61
CA ASP A 120 22.60 -1.14 -3.83
C ASP A 120 22.84 -2.62 -4.19
N CYS A 121 22.36 -3.55 -3.35
CA CYS A 121 22.51 -4.99 -3.57
C CYS A 121 21.56 -5.52 -4.67
N ALA A 122 20.48 -4.80 -5.00
CA ALA A 122 19.57 -5.19 -6.06
C ALA A 122 20.11 -4.75 -7.44
N THR A 123 20.02 -5.66 -8.42
CA THR A 123 20.32 -5.36 -9.82
C THR A 123 19.04 -4.94 -10.54
N ILE A 124 19.05 -3.75 -11.16
CA ILE A 124 17.89 -3.22 -11.90
C ILE A 124 18.24 -3.23 -13.38
N THR A 125 17.43 -3.92 -14.18
CA THR A 125 17.59 -4.04 -15.64
C THR A 125 16.35 -3.50 -16.34
N VAL A 126 16.56 -2.71 -17.40
CA VAL A 126 15.49 -2.17 -18.25
C VAL A 126 15.63 -2.71 -19.67
N THR A 127 14.56 -3.23 -20.24
CA THR A 127 14.55 -3.76 -21.61
C THR A 127 13.27 -3.36 -22.34
N PRO A 128 13.35 -2.69 -23.51
CA PRO A 128 14.55 -2.08 -24.08
C PRO A 128 15.09 -0.94 -23.21
N ASN A 129 16.40 -0.72 -23.26
CA ASN A 129 17.05 0.35 -22.50
C ASN A 129 17.12 1.65 -23.33
N ASP A 130 15.96 2.14 -23.69
CA ASP A 130 15.72 3.38 -24.43
C ASP A 130 14.36 3.98 -24.03
N SER A 131 13.86 4.99 -24.72
CA SER A 131 12.58 5.64 -24.44
C SER A 131 11.36 4.95 -25.07
N THR A 132 11.51 3.79 -25.69
CA THR A 132 10.42 3.07 -26.37
C THR A 132 9.61 2.18 -25.43
N TYR A 133 8.38 1.86 -25.83
CA TYR A 133 7.47 0.95 -25.13
C TYR A 133 6.88 -0.07 -26.14
N PRO A 134 6.46 -1.27 -25.70
CA PRO A 134 6.41 -1.76 -24.32
C PRO A 134 7.80 -2.02 -23.74
N LYS A 135 7.88 -2.04 -22.41
CA LYS A 135 9.13 -2.09 -21.68
C LYS A 135 9.01 -3.02 -20.45
N THR A 136 10.12 -3.64 -20.08
CA THR A 136 10.22 -4.44 -18.86
C THR A 136 11.32 -3.91 -17.96
N VAL A 137 11.00 -3.68 -16.69
CA VAL A 137 11.97 -3.41 -15.63
C VAL A 137 12.02 -4.61 -14.71
N THR A 138 13.20 -5.17 -14.53
CA THR A 138 13.45 -6.29 -13.62
C THR A 138 14.31 -5.81 -12.46
N ILE A 139 13.81 -6.00 -11.23
CA ILE A 139 14.53 -5.73 -10.00
C ILE A 139 14.90 -7.08 -9.40
N ASP A 140 16.17 -7.42 -9.43
CA ASP A 140 16.72 -8.71 -8.98
C ASP A 140 17.45 -8.52 -7.65
N PHE A 141 16.91 -9.10 -6.59
CA PHE A 141 17.46 -9.05 -5.24
C PHE A 141 18.46 -10.20 -4.97
N GLY A 142 18.67 -11.10 -5.96
CA GLY A 142 19.49 -12.29 -5.76
C GLY A 142 18.94 -13.20 -4.66
N ASP A 143 19.85 -13.86 -3.95
CA ASP A 143 19.50 -14.78 -2.86
C ASP A 143 19.21 -14.05 -1.54
N SER A 144 19.77 -12.86 -1.33
CA SER A 144 19.56 -12.03 -0.14
C SER A 144 20.06 -10.60 -0.37
N CYS A 145 19.19 -9.63 -0.16
CA CYS A 145 19.49 -8.21 -0.29
C CYS A 145 18.87 -7.46 0.91
N LEU A 146 19.71 -6.91 1.78
CA LEU A 146 19.27 -6.04 2.88
C LEU A 146 19.09 -4.61 2.37
N GLY A 147 17.84 -4.16 2.32
CA GLY A 147 17.50 -2.79 1.96
C GLY A 147 17.86 -1.77 3.05
N ARG A 148 17.99 -0.50 2.66
CA ARG A 148 18.19 0.60 3.62
C ARG A 148 16.96 0.83 4.51
N ASP A 149 15.80 0.36 4.07
CA ASP A 149 14.55 0.30 4.86
C ASP A 149 14.54 -0.84 5.91
N GLY A 150 15.65 -1.58 6.07
CA GLY A 150 15.82 -2.67 7.02
C GLY A 150 15.14 -3.98 6.62
N LYS A 151 14.53 -4.05 5.43
CA LYS A 151 13.90 -5.29 4.94
C LYS A 151 14.89 -6.13 4.15
N VAL A 152 14.87 -7.43 4.41
CA VAL A 152 15.65 -8.42 3.63
C VAL A 152 14.76 -8.95 2.52
N ARG A 153 15.22 -8.83 1.26
CA ARG A 153 14.51 -9.32 0.08
C ARG A 153 15.34 -10.33 -0.67
N SER A 154 14.67 -11.25 -1.38
CA SER A 154 15.30 -12.17 -2.33
C SER A 154 14.36 -12.47 -3.50
N GLY A 155 14.91 -13.01 -4.61
CA GLY A 155 14.15 -13.23 -5.83
C GLY A 155 13.98 -11.96 -6.65
N LYS A 156 12.91 -11.87 -7.46
CA LYS A 156 12.74 -10.75 -8.40
C LYS A 156 11.34 -10.18 -8.39
N ILE A 157 11.27 -8.88 -8.64
CA ILE A 157 10.06 -8.18 -9.07
C ILE A 157 10.25 -7.81 -10.54
N VAL A 158 9.25 -8.13 -11.37
CA VAL A 158 9.25 -7.82 -12.81
C VAL A 158 8.06 -6.93 -13.12
N LEU A 159 8.34 -5.77 -13.70
CA LEU A 159 7.34 -4.79 -14.12
C LEU A 159 7.29 -4.73 -15.64
N HIS A 160 6.12 -4.94 -16.20
CA HIS A 160 5.88 -4.78 -17.64
C HIS A 160 5.00 -3.55 -17.89
N PHE A 161 5.47 -2.65 -18.76
CA PHE A 161 4.84 -1.37 -19.05
C PHE A 161 4.34 -1.35 -20.48
N THR A 162 3.08 -0.98 -20.68
CA THR A 162 2.55 -0.71 -22.02
C THR A 162 2.84 0.71 -22.51
N GLY A 163 3.16 1.60 -21.58
CA GLY A 163 3.50 3.01 -21.78
C GLY A 163 3.99 3.65 -20.49
N PRO A 164 4.42 4.93 -20.52
CA PRO A 164 4.81 5.65 -19.31
C PRO A 164 3.70 5.63 -18.28
N VAL A 165 4.03 5.40 -17.02
CA VAL A 165 3.04 5.22 -15.93
C VAL A 165 2.05 6.37 -15.80
N ARG A 166 2.49 7.61 -16.06
CA ARG A 166 1.64 8.81 -15.99
C ARG A 166 0.77 9.05 -17.21
N ARG A 167 1.00 8.33 -18.31
CA ARG A 167 0.17 8.48 -19.51
C ARG A 167 -1.20 7.82 -19.31
N PRO A 168 -2.32 8.52 -19.53
CA PRO A 168 -3.63 7.90 -19.54
C PRO A 168 -3.70 6.68 -20.46
N GLY A 169 -4.33 5.61 -19.99
CA GLY A 169 -4.40 4.33 -20.69
C GLY A 169 -3.19 3.41 -20.52
N SER A 170 -2.10 3.87 -19.92
CA SER A 170 -0.96 3.00 -19.62
C SER A 170 -1.33 1.95 -18.56
N VAL A 171 -0.77 0.76 -18.75
CA VAL A 171 -0.90 -0.37 -17.81
C VAL A 171 0.49 -0.80 -17.38
N VAL A 172 0.66 -0.98 -16.07
CA VAL A 172 1.85 -1.61 -15.48
C VAL A 172 1.42 -2.92 -14.84
N THR A 173 2.05 -4.02 -15.25
CA THR A 173 1.84 -5.35 -14.66
C THR A 173 3.07 -5.72 -13.86
N LEU A 174 2.91 -5.95 -12.56
CA LEU A 174 3.95 -6.38 -11.65
C LEU A 174 3.75 -7.87 -11.32
N THR A 175 4.81 -8.65 -11.46
CA THR A 175 4.84 -10.08 -11.13
C THR A 175 6.05 -10.41 -10.28
N PHE A 176 5.96 -11.53 -9.56
CA PHE A 176 6.97 -12.01 -8.64
C PHE A 176 7.66 -13.27 -9.18
N VAL A 177 8.97 -13.37 -9.02
CA VAL A 177 9.73 -14.59 -9.34
C VAL A 177 10.51 -15.02 -8.09
N ARG A 178 9.99 -16.01 -7.38
CA ARG A 178 10.54 -16.49 -6.09
C ARG A 178 10.84 -15.32 -5.14
N TYR A 179 9.90 -14.38 -5.02
CA TYR A 179 10.09 -13.17 -4.25
C TYR A 179 9.75 -13.40 -2.77
N TYR A 180 10.70 -13.01 -1.94
CA TYR A 180 10.54 -13.04 -0.48
C TYR A 180 10.88 -11.67 0.11
N VAL A 181 10.12 -11.24 1.09
CA VAL A 181 10.40 -10.09 1.94
C VAL A 181 10.36 -10.51 3.40
N ASN A 182 11.45 -10.31 4.15
CA ASN A 182 11.59 -10.78 5.54
C ASN A 182 11.20 -12.26 5.71
N ARG A 183 11.60 -13.10 4.74
CA ARG A 183 11.30 -14.54 4.67
C ARG A 183 9.84 -14.88 4.38
N VAL A 184 8.97 -13.91 4.16
CA VAL A 184 7.58 -14.10 3.72
C VAL A 184 7.58 -14.23 2.20
N HIS A 185 7.07 -15.34 1.68
CA HIS A 185 6.92 -15.58 0.23
C HIS A 185 5.70 -14.85 -0.29
N VAL A 186 5.87 -14.04 -1.33
CA VAL A 186 4.80 -13.27 -1.97
C VAL A 186 4.69 -13.70 -3.44
N GLU A 187 3.49 -14.07 -3.86
CA GLU A 187 3.16 -14.54 -5.20
C GLU A 187 1.92 -13.78 -5.72
N GLY A 188 1.72 -13.79 -7.03
CA GLY A 188 0.55 -13.21 -7.68
C GLY A 188 0.92 -12.16 -8.73
N THR A 189 -0.09 -11.47 -9.23
CA THR A 189 0.05 -10.42 -10.24
C THR A 189 -0.66 -9.17 -9.77
N LYS A 190 0.02 -8.02 -9.85
CA LYS A 190 -0.60 -6.71 -9.62
C LYS A 190 -0.68 -5.95 -10.94
N ILE A 191 -1.82 -5.32 -11.18
CA ILE A 191 -2.08 -4.56 -12.39
C ILE A 191 -2.48 -3.13 -12.00
N PHE A 192 -1.73 -2.17 -12.48
CA PHE A 192 -2.00 -0.74 -12.32
C PHE A 192 -2.45 -0.19 -13.65
N LYS A 193 -3.68 0.30 -13.73
CA LYS A 193 -4.27 0.91 -14.93
C LYS A 193 -4.43 2.40 -14.70
N ASN A 194 -3.78 3.21 -15.51
CA ASN A 194 -4.00 4.66 -15.48
C ASN A 194 -5.27 5.00 -16.25
N LEU A 195 -6.31 5.36 -15.52
CA LEU A 195 -7.62 5.77 -16.03
C LEU A 195 -7.82 7.29 -15.91
N SER A 196 -6.75 8.05 -15.83
CA SER A 196 -6.79 9.50 -15.69
C SER A 196 -7.42 10.16 -16.92
N GLU A 197 -8.19 11.19 -16.65
CA GLU A 197 -8.72 12.14 -17.65
C GLU A 197 -8.27 13.53 -17.18
N PRO A 198 -7.16 14.05 -17.75
CA PRO A 198 -6.60 15.32 -17.25
C PRO A 198 -7.64 16.45 -17.19
N PRO A 199 -7.66 17.26 -16.12
CA PRO A 199 -6.66 17.32 -15.02
C PRO A 199 -6.87 16.29 -13.91
N MET A 200 -7.86 15.40 -13.99
CA MET A 200 -8.20 14.45 -12.96
C MET A 200 -7.33 13.20 -13.04
N HIS A 201 -6.68 12.84 -11.94
CA HIS A 201 -5.93 11.58 -11.81
C HIS A 201 -6.81 10.46 -11.27
N LYS A 202 -6.76 9.31 -11.95
CA LYS A 202 -7.51 8.12 -11.57
C LYS A 202 -6.70 6.86 -11.88
N TRP A 203 -6.65 5.98 -10.92
CA TRP A 203 -5.96 4.70 -11.01
C TRP A 203 -6.90 3.56 -10.62
N ASN A 204 -6.82 2.46 -11.34
CA ASN A 204 -7.36 1.19 -10.91
C ASN A 204 -6.19 0.24 -10.58
N ILE A 205 -6.26 -0.40 -9.43
CA ILE A 205 -5.24 -1.32 -8.94
C ILE A 205 -5.92 -2.65 -8.67
N GLU A 206 -5.41 -3.72 -9.28
CA GLU A 206 -5.95 -5.08 -9.14
C GLU A 206 -4.85 -6.01 -8.62
N VAL A 207 -5.19 -6.93 -7.74
CA VAL A 207 -4.35 -8.07 -7.35
C VAL A 207 -5.06 -9.34 -7.77
N LEU A 208 -4.40 -10.13 -8.59
CA LEU A 208 -4.89 -11.41 -9.11
C LEU A 208 -3.99 -12.52 -8.58
N ASP A 209 -4.60 -13.63 -8.16
CA ASP A 209 -3.90 -14.83 -7.69
C ASP A 209 -2.84 -14.53 -6.60
N GLY A 210 -3.10 -13.51 -5.80
CA GLY A 210 -2.23 -13.13 -4.70
C GLY A 210 -2.14 -14.27 -3.68
N LYS A 211 -0.89 -14.57 -3.24
CA LYS A 211 -0.66 -15.57 -2.22
C LYS A 211 0.52 -15.16 -1.36
N VAL A 212 0.34 -15.30 -0.06
CA VAL A 212 1.38 -15.05 0.94
C VAL A 212 1.59 -16.31 1.75
N THR A 213 2.85 -16.69 1.93
CA THR A 213 3.23 -17.84 2.75
C THR A 213 4.29 -17.41 3.76
N PHE A 214 3.98 -17.55 5.05
CA PHE A 214 4.87 -17.25 6.15
C PHE A 214 5.88 -18.39 6.39
N PRO A 215 7.02 -18.13 7.07
CA PRO A 215 8.03 -19.14 7.36
C PRO A 215 7.52 -20.34 8.16
N ASN A 216 6.44 -20.16 8.92
CA ASN A 216 5.78 -21.24 9.68
C ASN A 216 4.81 -22.09 8.86
N GLY A 217 4.73 -21.86 7.53
CA GLY A 217 3.82 -22.55 6.61
C GLY A 217 2.38 -22.06 6.64
N ARG A 218 2.03 -21.11 7.51
CA ARG A 218 0.73 -20.42 7.45
C ARG A 218 0.71 -19.50 6.24
N GLY A 219 -0.47 -19.12 5.82
CA GLY A 219 -0.61 -18.20 4.70
C GLY A 219 -2.06 -18.01 4.28
N PHE A 220 -2.24 -17.30 3.19
CA PHE A 220 -3.56 -17.00 2.61
C PHE A 220 -3.43 -16.70 1.13
N THR A 221 -4.57 -16.78 0.43
CA THR A 221 -4.74 -16.19 -0.89
C THR A 221 -5.44 -14.85 -0.76
N TYR A 222 -5.13 -13.94 -1.68
CA TYR A 222 -5.63 -12.58 -1.69
C TYR A 222 -6.01 -12.15 -3.10
N GLU A 223 -7.20 -11.62 -3.24
CA GLU A 223 -7.69 -10.96 -4.45
C GLU A 223 -8.28 -9.61 -4.08
N GLY A 224 -8.04 -8.60 -4.89
CA GLY A 224 -8.56 -7.28 -4.59
C GLY A 224 -8.55 -6.34 -5.80
N THR A 225 -9.44 -5.37 -5.74
CA THR A 225 -9.45 -4.26 -6.68
C THR A 225 -9.78 -2.97 -5.94
N LYS A 226 -9.04 -1.91 -6.26
CA LYS A 226 -9.30 -0.57 -5.72
C LYS A 226 -9.16 0.48 -6.82
N THR A 227 -10.02 1.49 -6.76
CA THR A 227 -9.94 2.69 -7.59
C THR A 227 -9.55 3.85 -6.69
N VAL A 228 -8.52 4.56 -7.07
CA VAL A 228 -8.04 5.79 -6.42
C VAL A 228 -8.27 6.93 -7.37
N LYS A 229 -9.05 7.94 -6.97
CA LYS A 229 -9.41 9.10 -7.80
C LYS A 229 -9.05 10.37 -7.03
N GLN A 230 -8.29 11.25 -7.66
CA GLN A 230 -8.08 12.59 -7.15
C GLN A 230 -9.36 13.41 -7.27
N ILE A 231 -9.78 14.06 -6.20
CA ILE A 231 -11.01 14.85 -6.14
C ILE A 231 -10.78 16.33 -5.77
N ALA A 232 -9.57 16.68 -5.31
CA ALA A 232 -9.13 18.05 -5.09
C ALA A 232 -7.63 18.18 -5.30
N GLY A 233 -7.12 19.39 -5.49
CA GLY A 233 -5.69 19.68 -5.71
C GLY A 233 -5.21 19.56 -7.15
N MET A 234 -6.06 19.16 -8.12
CA MET A 234 -5.65 18.85 -9.50
C MET A 234 -4.99 20.01 -10.26
N LEU A 235 -5.31 21.25 -9.92
CA LEU A 235 -4.84 22.45 -10.64
C LEU A 235 -3.77 23.23 -9.90
N THR A 236 -3.28 22.69 -8.80
CA THR A 236 -2.22 23.31 -7.99
C THR A 236 -0.92 22.55 -8.18
N GLY A 237 0.22 23.21 -7.98
CA GLY A 237 1.51 22.56 -7.91
C GLY A 237 1.84 22.03 -6.49
N ILE A 238 0.85 22.01 -5.60
CA ILE A 238 1.01 21.73 -4.17
C ILE A 238 0.44 20.35 -3.86
N VAL A 239 1.28 19.33 -3.77
CA VAL A 239 0.85 17.96 -3.45
C VAL A 239 0.11 17.86 -2.10
N ARG A 240 0.36 18.78 -1.18
CA ARG A 240 -0.21 18.72 0.17
C ARG A 240 -1.71 19.03 0.22
N ASP A 241 -2.26 19.71 -0.78
CA ASP A 241 -3.69 20.00 -0.89
C ASP A 241 -4.47 18.95 -1.69
N ASP A 242 -3.79 17.92 -2.17
CA ASP A 242 -4.42 16.81 -2.86
C ASP A 242 -5.35 16.02 -1.94
N VAL A 243 -6.50 15.66 -2.48
CA VAL A 243 -7.48 14.80 -1.83
C VAL A 243 -7.83 13.65 -2.77
N TYR A 244 -7.79 12.45 -2.23
CA TYR A 244 -8.11 11.23 -2.96
C TYR A 244 -9.33 10.54 -2.39
N GLN A 245 -10.17 10.05 -3.29
CA GLN A 245 -11.28 9.16 -3.02
C GLN A 245 -10.85 7.73 -3.37
N ILE A 246 -11.09 6.79 -2.45
CA ILE A 246 -10.72 5.40 -2.62
C ILE A 246 -11.96 4.53 -2.46
N VAL A 247 -12.21 3.69 -3.46
CA VAL A 247 -13.27 2.69 -3.45
C VAL A 247 -12.66 1.35 -3.85
N GLY A 248 -12.98 0.29 -3.12
CA GLY A 248 -12.41 -1.01 -3.43
C GLY A 248 -13.09 -2.15 -2.68
N ARG A 249 -12.64 -3.33 -3.04
CA ARG A 249 -13.01 -4.59 -2.38
C ARG A 249 -11.83 -5.55 -2.41
N SER A 250 -11.74 -6.40 -1.39
CA SER A 250 -10.78 -7.49 -1.37
C SER A 250 -11.35 -8.73 -0.70
N LYS A 251 -10.76 -9.86 -1.01
CA LYS A 251 -11.07 -11.15 -0.41
C LYS A 251 -9.76 -11.82 -0.01
N THR A 252 -9.67 -12.18 1.26
CA THR A 252 -8.57 -12.96 1.83
C THR A 252 -9.12 -14.31 2.27
N VAL A 253 -8.49 -15.40 1.84
CA VAL A 253 -8.83 -16.76 2.27
C VAL A 253 -7.61 -17.38 2.93
N PHE A 254 -7.71 -17.65 4.23
CA PHE A 254 -6.64 -18.26 5.03
C PHE A 254 -6.57 -19.77 4.82
N ASN A 255 -5.41 -20.36 5.08
CA ASN A 255 -5.19 -21.82 4.94
C ASN A 255 -6.13 -22.68 5.80
N ASN A 256 -6.72 -22.11 6.86
CA ASN A 256 -7.74 -22.77 7.68
C ASN A 256 -9.16 -22.69 7.10
N GLY A 257 -9.31 -22.17 5.89
CA GLY A 257 -10.59 -22.00 5.19
C GLY A 257 -11.40 -20.78 5.60
N ARG A 258 -10.92 -19.97 6.55
CA ARG A 258 -11.61 -18.72 6.93
C ARG A 258 -11.46 -17.67 5.84
N THR A 259 -12.51 -16.87 5.68
CA THR A 259 -12.56 -15.83 4.66
C THR A 259 -12.85 -14.47 5.28
N VAL A 260 -12.09 -13.46 4.88
CA VAL A 260 -12.32 -12.04 5.17
C VAL A 260 -12.60 -11.31 3.86
N ASN A 261 -13.75 -10.65 3.77
CA ASN A 261 -14.10 -9.78 2.65
C ASN A 261 -14.17 -8.34 3.15
N LEU A 262 -13.47 -7.45 2.47
CA LEU A 262 -13.51 -6.01 2.69
C LEU A 262 -14.23 -5.36 1.52
N ASN A 263 -15.14 -4.42 1.82
CA ASN A 263 -15.82 -3.60 0.81
C ASN A 263 -15.94 -2.16 1.32
N THR A 264 -15.58 -1.21 0.49
CA THR A 264 -15.90 0.19 0.75
C THR A 264 -17.41 0.39 0.56
N GLU A 265 -18.13 0.79 1.61
CA GLU A 265 -19.55 1.17 1.53
C GLU A 265 -19.67 2.64 1.13
N ASP A 266 -19.05 3.54 1.92
CA ASP A 266 -18.89 4.93 1.55
C ASP A 266 -17.43 5.19 1.19
N ALA A 267 -17.19 5.91 0.11
CA ALA A 267 -15.85 6.14 -0.39
C ALA A 267 -14.91 6.69 0.69
N LEU A 268 -13.74 6.08 0.83
CA LEU A 268 -12.74 6.54 1.78
C LEU A 268 -12.07 7.80 1.25
N ILE A 269 -11.96 8.82 2.07
CA ILE A 269 -11.32 10.09 1.72
C ILE A 269 -9.97 10.19 2.41
N LYS A 270 -8.94 10.37 1.59
CA LYS A 270 -7.57 10.61 2.02
C LYS A 270 -7.10 11.98 1.59
N LYS A 271 -6.86 12.85 2.56
CA LYS A 271 -6.18 14.12 2.37
C LYS A 271 -4.68 13.89 2.52
N VAL A 272 -3.87 14.38 1.59
CA VAL A 272 -2.40 14.21 1.67
C VAL A 272 -1.82 14.87 2.92
N ALA A 273 -2.42 15.98 3.33
CA ALA A 273 -2.03 16.67 4.57
C ALA A 273 -2.36 15.88 5.85
N CYS A 274 -3.15 14.80 5.75
CA CYS A 274 -3.58 14.00 6.89
C CYS A 274 -2.97 12.59 6.83
N PRO A 275 -2.30 12.10 7.88
CA PRO A 275 -1.77 10.75 7.90
C PRO A 275 -2.84 9.67 7.78
N TRP A 276 -4.06 9.94 8.25
CA TRP A 276 -5.15 8.97 8.31
C TRP A 276 -6.22 9.19 7.25
N ILE A 277 -7.06 8.18 7.03
CA ILE A 277 -8.34 8.34 6.32
C ILE A 277 -9.23 9.24 7.17
N SER A 278 -9.85 10.24 6.57
CA SER A 278 -10.64 11.24 7.28
C SER A 278 -12.15 11.04 7.17
N GLU A 279 -12.60 10.23 6.21
CA GLU A 279 -14.03 9.99 5.94
C GLU A 279 -14.22 8.64 5.26
N GLY A 280 -15.47 8.17 5.28
CA GLY A 280 -15.91 6.98 4.57
C GLY A 280 -16.02 5.76 5.46
N THR A 281 -16.61 4.70 4.92
CA THR A 281 -16.92 3.49 5.67
C THR A 281 -16.44 2.25 4.96
N LEU A 282 -15.91 1.31 5.74
CA LEU A 282 -15.46 0.01 5.29
C LEU A 282 -16.31 -1.08 5.96
N LYS A 283 -16.91 -1.93 5.14
CA LYS A 283 -17.58 -3.14 5.59
C LYS A 283 -16.62 -4.30 5.59
N ILE A 284 -16.53 -4.98 6.70
CA ILE A 284 -15.69 -6.14 6.93
C ILE A 284 -16.59 -7.34 7.18
N LYS A 285 -16.54 -8.35 6.33
CA LYS A 285 -17.26 -9.61 6.53
C LYS A 285 -16.27 -10.73 6.82
N ILE A 286 -16.37 -11.32 8.02
CA ILE A 286 -15.56 -12.45 8.47
C ILE A 286 -16.53 -13.63 8.65
N ASN A 287 -16.48 -14.61 7.74
CA ASN A 287 -17.50 -15.65 7.65
C ASN A 287 -18.90 -15.00 7.57
N ASP A 288 -19.77 -15.24 8.57
CA ASP A 288 -21.12 -14.68 8.63
C ASP A 288 -21.23 -13.39 9.47
N ARG A 289 -20.15 -12.96 10.13
CA ARG A 289 -20.11 -11.73 10.91
C ARG A 289 -19.82 -10.53 10.02
N VAL A 290 -20.56 -9.47 10.25
CA VAL A 290 -20.37 -8.19 9.58
C VAL A 290 -19.97 -7.14 10.62
N LEU A 291 -18.84 -6.48 10.34
CA LEU A 291 -18.36 -5.33 11.07
C LEU A 291 -18.34 -4.13 10.12
N LYS A 292 -18.52 -2.94 10.65
CA LYS A 292 -18.42 -1.69 9.90
C LYS A 292 -17.40 -0.80 10.59
N LEU A 293 -16.51 -0.22 9.81
CA LEU A 293 -15.53 0.76 10.28
C LEU A 293 -15.84 2.11 9.66
N ASP A 294 -16.15 3.10 10.51
CA ASP A 294 -16.45 4.47 10.12
C ASP A 294 -15.27 5.37 10.46
N PHE A 295 -14.60 5.88 9.43
CA PHE A 295 -13.45 6.78 9.55
C PHE A 295 -13.87 8.24 9.74
N GLY A 296 -15.15 8.57 9.54
CA GLY A 296 -15.67 9.91 9.77
C GLY A 296 -15.94 10.22 11.25
N PHE A 297 -15.87 9.23 12.11
CA PHE A 297 -16.10 9.41 13.54
C PHE A 297 -14.91 10.11 14.23
N PRO A 298 -15.12 11.06 15.18
CA PRO A 298 -16.42 11.62 15.58
C PRO A 298 -16.88 12.80 14.71
N ASN A 299 -16.01 13.36 13.88
CA ASN A 299 -16.25 14.55 13.09
C ASN A 299 -15.81 14.34 11.65
N ASN A 300 -16.76 14.05 10.80
CA ASN A 300 -16.54 13.75 9.39
C ASN A 300 -15.64 14.79 8.69
N GLY A 301 -14.60 14.33 8.04
CA GLY A 301 -13.63 15.17 7.33
C GLY A 301 -12.50 15.75 8.18
N ASN A 302 -12.51 15.62 9.49
CA ASN A 302 -11.39 16.04 10.33
C ASN A 302 -10.19 15.08 10.18
N CYS A 303 -9.01 15.63 10.39
CA CYS A 303 -7.79 14.83 10.43
C CYS A 303 -7.54 14.38 11.88
N ASP A 304 -8.04 13.23 12.24
CA ASP A 304 -7.77 12.61 13.53
C ASP A 304 -7.47 11.10 13.35
N ASN A 305 -6.99 10.49 14.41
CA ASN A 305 -6.59 9.09 14.39
C ASN A 305 -7.66 8.16 14.96
N LYS A 306 -8.94 8.49 14.78
CA LYS A 306 -10.04 7.72 15.34
C LYS A 306 -10.90 7.12 14.23
N ALA A 307 -11.45 5.95 14.53
CA ALA A 307 -12.52 5.36 13.74
C ALA A 307 -13.49 4.62 14.68
N LEU A 308 -14.73 4.50 14.27
CA LEU A 308 -15.76 3.78 15.01
C LEU A 308 -15.96 2.38 14.39
N LEU A 309 -15.62 1.36 15.15
CA LEU A 309 -15.93 -0.02 14.82
C LEU A 309 -17.29 -0.39 15.38
N THR A 310 -18.21 -0.89 14.53
CA THR A 310 -19.52 -1.37 14.94
C THR A 310 -19.74 -2.81 14.45
N TRP A 311 -20.47 -3.61 15.22
CA TRP A 311 -20.85 -4.99 14.88
C TRP A 311 -22.20 -5.37 15.50
N ASN A 312 -22.70 -6.54 15.23
CA ASN A 312 -24.02 -7.01 15.65
C ASN A 312 -25.15 -6.04 15.27
N ASN A 313 -25.17 -5.62 13.99
CA ASN A 313 -26.13 -4.66 13.44
C ASN A 313 -26.13 -3.30 14.19
N GLY A 314 -24.97 -2.88 14.67
CA GLY A 314 -24.82 -1.60 15.38
C GLY A 314 -25.10 -1.65 16.89
N ASN A 315 -25.49 -2.81 17.44
CA ASN A 315 -25.73 -2.93 18.87
C ASN A 315 -24.44 -2.84 19.71
N ASN A 316 -23.30 -3.17 19.12
CA ASN A 316 -21.99 -3.08 19.75
C ASN A 316 -21.12 -2.11 18.98
N GLN A 317 -20.39 -1.29 19.71
CA GLN A 317 -19.49 -0.32 19.10
C GLN A 317 -18.24 -0.08 19.95
N ARG A 318 -17.15 0.29 19.31
CA ARG A 318 -15.89 0.65 19.95
C ARG A 318 -15.13 1.68 19.12
N VAL A 319 -14.59 2.69 19.78
CA VAL A 319 -13.63 3.60 19.16
C VAL A 319 -12.27 2.93 19.10
N ILE A 320 -11.67 2.92 17.92
CA ILE A 320 -10.31 2.45 17.70
C ILE A 320 -9.42 3.61 17.32
N LEU A 321 -8.14 3.52 17.68
CA LEU A 321 -7.12 4.49 17.29
C LEU A 321 -6.37 3.96 16.09
N LEU A 322 -6.27 4.81 15.07
CA LEU A 322 -5.48 4.56 13.87
C LEU A 322 -3.98 4.74 14.19
N PRO A 323 -3.08 3.84 13.75
CA PRO A 323 -1.66 3.93 14.03
C PRO A 323 -0.97 5.12 13.38
#